data_40879073e691823982fae9c65e6024bf
#
_entry.id   40879073e691823982fae9c65e6024bf
#
_cell.length_a   1.000
_cell.length_b   1.000
_cell.length_c   1.000
_cell.angle_alpha   90.00
_cell.angle_beta   90.00
_cell.angle_gamma   90.00
#
_symmetry.space_group_name_H-M   'P 1'
#
loop_
_entity.id
_entity.type
_entity.pdbx_description
1 polymer ?
#
loop_
_entity_poly.entity_id
_entity_poly.type
_entity_poly.pdbx_seq_one_letter_code
_entity_poly.pdbx_strand_id
1 'polypeptide(L)'
;MRVLPKGVVAATAAAMLLSGCAAEAAEPESPGTGTKASRDKPRAAISLAEARADIRAGLAAGEFEGARFSEMDNREFSACAVTAVVSTAAEPDPRDTERMADELKQRGWLQTKFSTNDGIQVLSLRKTPWTLDFIGGTGALPEQAQDFTGLSVNAVDRDCANRVAASLSP
;
A
#
# COMPACT_ATOMS: atom_id res chain seq x y z
N MET A 1 -34.97 -14.11 -32.92
CA MET A 1 -34.38 -14.79 -34.11
C MET A 1 -33.40 -13.85 -34.76
N ARG A 2 -32.16 -14.21 -34.84
CA ARG A 2 -31.02 -13.88 -35.70
C ARG A 2 -29.77 -13.92 -34.86
N VAL A 3 -29.10 -15.00 -34.83
CA VAL A 3 -28.04 -15.56 -35.70
C VAL A 3 -26.68 -14.87 -35.44
N LEU A 4 -25.81 -15.66 -34.82
CA LEU A 4 -24.34 -15.46 -34.67
C LEU A 4 -23.65 -15.43 -36.05
N PRO A 5 -22.42 -14.93 -36.09
CA PRO A 5 -21.38 -15.72 -36.68
C PRO A 5 -20.21 -16.06 -35.77
N LYS A 6 -19.79 -17.31 -35.92
CA LYS A 6 -18.52 -17.88 -35.52
C LYS A 6 -17.40 -17.34 -36.42
N GLY A 7 -16.29 -17.03 -35.89
CA GLY A 7 -15.01 -16.89 -36.61
C GLY A 7 -13.91 -17.38 -35.67
N VAL A 8 -13.40 -18.33 -35.86
CA VAL A 8 -12.45 -19.33 -36.29
C VAL A 8 -11.07 -18.73 -36.61
N VAL A 9 -10.08 -19.19 -35.80
CA VAL A 9 -8.68 -19.63 -36.09
C VAL A 9 -7.64 -18.56 -36.39
N ALA A 10 -6.54 -18.56 -35.62
CA ALA A 10 -5.24 -19.03 -36.10
C ALA A 10 -4.22 -19.15 -34.96
N ALA A 11 -3.78 -20.36 -34.75
CA ALA A 11 -2.57 -20.70 -34.02
C ALA A 11 -1.36 -20.43 -34.92
N THR A 12 -0.32 -19.80 -34.34
CA THR A 12 1.03 -19.85 -34.91
C THR A 12 2.01 -20.15 -33.81
N ALA A 13 2.43 -21.39 -33.82
CA ALA A 13 3.62 -21.87 -33.15
C ALA A 13 4.84 -21.44 -33.96
N ALA A 14 5.86 -20.90 -33.33
CA ALA A 14 7.20 -20.84 -33.87
C ALA A 14 8.17 -21.24 -32.76
N ALA A 15 8.58 -22.49 -32.88
CA ALA A 15 9.75 -23.05 -32.25
C ALA A 15 10.99 -22.57 -32.99
N MET A 16 12.01 -22.12 -32.27
CA MET A 16 13.38 -22.16 -32.78
C MET A 16 14.32 -22.64 -31.70
N LEU A 17 14.89 -23.68 -32.04
CA LEU A 17 15.90 -24.55 -31.54
C LEU A 17 17.30 -23.92 -31.57
N LEU A 18 18.12 -24.33 -30.58
CA LEU A 18 19.52 -24.83 -30.71
C LEU A 18 20.58 -23.80 -31.13
N SER A 19 21.70 -23.67 -30.53
CA SER A 19 22.75 -24.64 -30.18
C SER A 19 23.95 -23.83 -29.70
N GLY A 20 24.76 -24.37 -28.85
CA GLY A 20 26.10 -23.84 -28.61
C GLY A 20 26.75 -24.43 -27.37
N CYS A 21 27.17 -25.70 -27.47
CA CYS A 21 28.22 -26.27 -26.64
C CYS A 21 29.59 -25.87 -27.23
N ALA A 22 30.50 -25.49 -26.34
CA ALA A 22 31.95 -25.76 -26.38
C ALA A 22 32.52 -25.18 -25.08
N ALA A 23 32.92 -25.92 -24.15
CA ALA A 23 34.12 -26.66 -23.89
C ALA A 23 35.36 -25.74 -23.65
N GLU A 24 35.80 -25.82 -22.41
CA GLU A 24 37.18 -26.13 -22.02
C GLU A 24 38.08 -24.99 -21.61
N ALA A 25 38.50 -25.16 -20.40
CA ALA A 25 39.86 -24.98 -19.86
C ALA A 25 40.26 -23.64 -19.21
N ALA A 26 40.73 -23.87 -17.99
CA ALA A 26 41.80 -23.17 -17.29
C ALA A 26 41.40 -22.00 -16.36
N GLU A 27 41.43 -22.33 -15.07
CA GLU A 27 41.74 -21.39 -13.97
C GLU A 27 43.01 -20.59 -14.26
N PRO A 28 43.12 -19.36 -13.76
CA PRO A 28 43.72 -19.25 -12.43
C PRO A 28 42.97 -18.27 -11.50
N GLU A 29 43.13 -18.59 -10.25
CA GLU A 29 42.75 -17.80 -9.09
C GLU A 29 43.11 -16.32 -9.21
N SER A 30 42.11 -15.46 -8.97
CA SER A 30 42.36 -14.05 -8.63
C SER A 30 41.57 -13.67 -7.39
N PRO A 31 42.23 -12.93 -6.48
CA PRO A 31 41.76 -12.73 -5.12
C PRO A 31 40.50 -11.86 -5.07
N GLY A 32 39.60 -12.28 -4.21
CA GLY A 32 38.30 -11.68 -3.96
C GLY A 32 38.33 -10.17 -3.86
N THR A 33 37.65 -9.56 -4.81
CA THR A 33 37.10 -8.23 -4.63
C THR A 33 35.81 -8.39 -3.85
N GLY A 34 35.92 -8.32 -2.54
CA GLY A 34 34.75 -8.30 -1.66
C GLY A 34 33.82 -7.18 -2.11
N THR A 35 32.73 -7.57 -2.73
CA THR A 35 31.58 -6.69 -2.94
C THR A 35 31.17 -6.24 -1.54
N LYS A 36 31.59 -5.03 -1.17
CA LYS A 36 31.09 -4.36 0.01
C LYS A 36 29.58 -4.31 -0.17
N ALA A 37 28.89 -5.21 0.53
CA ALA A 37 27.47 -5.07 0.75
C ALA A 37 27.27 -3.62 1.22
N SER A 38 26.64 -2.83 0.39
CA SER A 38 26.18 -1.50 0.73
C SER A 38 25.33 -1.68 1.97
N ARG A 39 25.90 -1.34 3.13
CA ARG A 39 25.13 -1.29 4.36
C ARG A 39 24.09 -0.24 4.08
N ASP A 40 22.85 -0.69 3.79
CA ASP A 40 21.69 0.18 3.74
C ASP A 40 21.72 1.03 4.99
N LYS A 41 22.01 2.32 4.80
CA LYS A 41 21.85 3.29 5.88
C LYS A 41 20.41 3.13 6.36
N PRO A 42 20.18 3.01 7.67
CA PRO A 42 18.83 2.97 8.20
C PRO A 42 18.06 4.14 7.58
N ARG A 43 17.03 3.80 6.79
CA ARG A 43 16.19 4.83 6.18
C ARG A 43 15.61 5.66 7.31
N ALA A 44 15.88 6.96 7.33
CA ALA A 44 15.39 7.83 8.38
C ALA A 44 13.88 7.64 8.56
N ALA A 45 13.45 7.54 9.81
CA ALA A 45 12.03 7.46 10.12
C ALA A 45 11.32 8.70 9.58
N ILE A 46 10.19 8.51 8.91
CA ILE A 46 9.40 9.65 8.41
C ILE A 46 8.64 10.32 9.55
N SER A 47 8.50 11.62 9.45
CA SER A 47 7.74 12.43 10.42
C SER A 47 6.23 12.30 10.23
N LEU A 48 5.45 12.72 11.24
CA LEU A 48 4.00 12.86 11.16
C LEU A 48 3.57 13.73 9.96
N ALA A 49 4.29 14.82 9.70
CA ALA A 49 3.97 15.72 8.60
C ALA A 49 4.18 15.05 7.24
N GLU A 50 5.25 14.27 7.08
CA GLU A 50 5.53 13.48 5.87
C GLU A 50 4.51 12.37 5.69
N ALA A 51 4.17 11.62 6.74
CA ALA A 51 3.13 10.59 6.68
C ALA A 51 1.78 11.19 6.24
N ARG A 52 1.39 12.34 6.82
CA ARG A 52 0.17 13.07 6.44
C ARG A 52 0.22 13.55 4.98
N ALA A 53 1.36 14.03 4.50
CA ALA A 53 1.54 14.46 3.12
C ALA A 53 1.44 13.29 2.15
N ASP A 54 2.05 12.15 2.47
CA ASP A 54 1.96 10.94 1.66
C ASP A 54 0.51 10.45 1.55
N ILE A 55 -0.23 10.42 2.67
CA ILE A 55 -1.64 10.00 2.68
C ILE A 55 -2.50 10.94 1.84
N ARG A 56 -2.30 12.27 1.93
CA ARG A 56 -3.01 13.22 1.08
C ARG A 56 -2.76 12.98 -0.40
N ALA A 57 -1.52 12.72 -0.78
CA ALA A 57 -1.17 12.43 -2.16
C ALA A 57 -1.81 11.12 -2.65
N GLY A 58 -1.79 10.07 -1.81
CA GLY A 58 -2.47 8.82 -2.11
C GLY A 58 -3.97 9.00 -2.32
N LEU A 59 -4.64 9.71 -1.40
CA LEU A 59 -6.07 10.01 -1.52
C LEU A 59 -6.38 10.81 -2.79
N ALA A 60 -5.55 11.80 -3.14
CA ALA A 60 -5.72 12.57 -4.37
C ALA A 60 -5.53 11.71 -5.63
N ALA A 61 -4.56 10.79 -5.65
CA ALA A 61 -4.34 9.87 -6.76
C ALA A 61 -5.51 8.88 -6.94
N GLY A 62 -6.16 8.46 -5.85
CA GLY A 62 -7.38 7.66 -5.85
C GLY A 62 -8.65 8.48 -6.10
N GLU A 63 -8.54 9.78 -6.41
CA GLU A 63 -9.69 10.68 -6.63
C GLU A 63 -10.66 10.75 -5.42
N PHE A 64 -10.15 10.49 -4.22
CA PHE A 64 -10.92 10.58 -2.97
C PHE A 64 -10.97 12.03 -2.48
N GLU A 65 -11.90 12.79 -3.06
CA GLU A 65 -12.09 14.19 -2.71
C GLU A 65 -12.78 14.38 -1.35
N GLY A 66 -12.57 15.53 -0.75
CA GLY A 66 -13.24 15.90 0.50
C GLY A 66 -12.74 15.15 1.74
N ALA A 67 -11.55 14.56 1.69
CA ALA A 67 -10.93 13.89 2.82
C ALA A 67 -10.80 14.83 4.03
N ARG A 68 -11.37 14.43 5.15
CA ARG A 68 -11.28 15.15 6.42
C ARG A 68 -10.25 14.46 7.30
N PHE A 69 -9.19 15.19 7.60
CA PHE A 69 -8.20 14.74 8.57
C PHE A 69 -8.67 15.13 9.96
N SER A 70 -8.83 14.13 10.83
CA SER A 70 -9.17 14.35 12.23
C SER A 70 -7.94 14.21 13.12
N GLU A 71 -7.91 14.96 14.19
CA GLU A 71 -6.99 14.72 15.29
C GLU A 71 -7.64 13.66 16.20
N MET A 72 -6.83 12.77 16.76
CA MET A 72 -7.34 11.83 17.76
C MET A 72 -7.77 12.60 19.00
N ASP A 73 -8.88 12.22 19.60
CA ASP A 73 -9.39 12.84 20.85
C ASP A 73 -8.37 12.74 21.99
N ASN A 74 -7.55 11.71 21.99
CA ASN A 74 -6.43 11.58 22.90
C ASN A 74 -5.22 12.36 22.36
N ARG A 75 -4.96 13.54 22.97
CA ARG A 75 -3.87 14.44 22.59
C ARG A 75 -2.49 13.79 22.65
N GLU A 76 -2.30 12.82 23.53
CA GLU A 76 -1.00 12.14 23.71
C GLU A 76 -0.69 11.26 22.51
N PHE A 77 -1.68 10.61 21.92
CA PHE A 77 -1.54 9.80 20.71
C PHE A 77 -1.66 10.59 19.41
N SER A 78 -2.15 11.83 19.45
CA SER A 78 -2.36 12.65 18.24
C SER A 78 -1.07 12.93 17.47
N ALA A 79 0.07 12.97 18.18
CA ALA A 79 1.40 13.08 17.56
C ALA A 79 1.89 11.79 16.88
N CYS A 80 1.26 10.65 17.17
CA CYS A 80 1.65 9.33 16.70
C CYS A 80 0.73 8.78 15.62
N ALA A 81 -0.33 9.48 15.24
CA ALA A 81 -1.33 8.97 14.32
C ALA A 81 -1.84 10.01 13.32
N VAL A 82 -2.26 9.52 12.16
CA VAL A 82 -2.99 10.29 11.14
C VAL A 82 -4.28 9.54 10.85
N THR A 83 -5.41 10.19 11.03
CA THR A 83 -6.72 9.64 10.65
C THR A 83 -7.34 10.54 9.58
N ALA A 84 -7.86 9.92 8.53
CA ALA A 84 -8.64 10.61 7.52
C ALA A 84 -9.90 9.81 7.19
N VAL A 85 -11.00 10.53 6.96
CA VAL A 85 -12.28 9.96 6.56
C VAL A 85 -12.76 10.65 5.30
N VAL A 86 -13.27 9.87 4.35
CA VAL A 86 -13.90 10.35 3.13
C VAL A 86 -15.31 9.74 3.05
N SER A 87 -16.33 10.59 2.97
CA SER A 87 -17.68 10.15 2.67
C SER A 87 -17.86 10.15 1.16
N THR A 88 -18.36 9.07 0.60
CA THR A 88 -18.63 8.92 -0.83
C THR A 88 -20.12 8.68 -1.07
N ALA A 89 -20.61 9.04 -2.26
CA ALA A 89 -22.00 8.78 -2.63
C ALA A 89 -22.27 7.31 -2.98
N ALA A 90 -21.22 6.56 -3.29
CA ALA A 90 -21.24 5.16 -3.64
C ALA A 90 -20.04 4.44 -3.03
N GLU A 91 -20.02 3.13 -3.07
CA GLU A 91 -18.87 2.35 -2.65
C GLU A 91 -17.62 2.75 -3.45
N PRO A 92 -16.45 2.89 -2.79
CA PRO A 92 -15.21 3.18 -3.47
C PRO A 92 -14.90 2.15 -4.57
N ASP A 93 -14.56 2.61 -5.77
CA ASP A 93 -14.12 1.70 -6.84
C ASP A 93 -12.77 1.06 -6.44
N PRO A 94 -12.62 -0.26 -6.56
CA PRO A 94 -11.33 -0.91 -6.31
C PRO A 94 -10.15 -0.30 -7.07
N ARG A 95 -10.39 0.23 -8.28
CA ARG A 95 -9.37 0.91 -9.09
C ARG A 95 -8.87 2.19 -8.45
N ASP A 96 -9.75 2.91 -7.77
CA ASP A 96 -9.37 4.14 -7.05
C ASP A 96 -8.48 3.80 -5.86
N THR A 97 -8.81 2.73 -5.15
CA THR A 97 -7.98 2.17 -4.07
C THR A 97 -6.63 1.67 -4.60
N GLU A 98 -6.59 1.03 -5.77
CA GLU A 98 -5.34 0.62 -6.41
C GLU A 98 -4.47 1.82 -6.80
N ARG A 99 -5.05 2.89 -7.39
CA ARG A 99 -4.31 4.13 -7.71
C ARG A 99 -3.73 4.78 -6.45
N MET A 100 -4.50 4.83 -5.37
CA MET A 100 -4.01 5.29 -4.08
C MET A 100 -2.84 4.45 -3.58
N ALA A 101 -2.96 3.11 -3.66
CA ALA A 101 -1.90 2.21 -3.23
C ALA A 101 -0.62 2.38 -4.07
N ASP A 102 -0.76 2.57 -5.38
CA ASP A 102 0.36 2.76 -6.29
C ASP A 102 1.12 4.07 -6.01
N GLU A 103 0.42 5.17 -5.76
CA GLU A 103 1.02 6.42 -5.35
C GLU A 103 1.78 6.27 -4.02
N LEU A 104 1.19 5.60 -3.02
CA LEU A 104 1.85 5.33 -1.75
C LEU A 104 3.09 4.45 -1.92
N LYS A 105 3.04 3.43 -2.80
CA LYS A 105 4.22 2.61 -3.13
C LYS A 105 5.35 3.43 -3.75
N GLN A 106 5.04 4.36 -4.66
CA GLN A 106 6.03 5.28 -5.24
C GLN A 106 6.68 6.16 -4.17
N ARG A 107 5.96 6.48 -3.11
CA ARG A 107 6.47 7.22 -1.93
C ARG A 107 7.21 6.34 -0.93
N GLY A 108 7.36 5.05 -1.23
CA GLY A 108 8.14 4.10 -0.45
C GLY A 108 7.38 3.37 0.65
N TRP A 109 6.05 3.36 0.56
CA TRP A 109 5.23 2.47 1.36
C TRP A 109 5.24 1.06 0.75
N LEU A 110 5.28 0.05 1.58
CA LEU A 110 5.22 -1.36 1.18
C LEU A 110 3.83 -1.89 1.48
N GLN A 111 3.15 -2.37 0.45
CA GLN A 111 1.86 -3.02 0.62
C GLN A 111 2.04 -4.37 1.31
N THR A 112 1.30 -4.60 2.38
CA THR A 112 1.35 -5.82 3.18
C THR A 112 0.09 -6.66 3.03
N LYS A 113 -1.05 -6.01 2.72
CA LYS A 113 -2.33 -6.67 2.50
C LYS A 113 -3.17 -5.88 1.50
N PHE A 114 -3.90 -6.59 0.66
CA PHE A 114 -5.04 -6.06 -0.08
C PHE A 114 -6.10 -7.16 -0.16
N SER A 115 -7.33 -6.85 0.19
CA SER A 115 -8.44 -7.79 0.08
C SER A 115 -9.73 -7.02 -0.12
N THR A 116 -10.65 -7.63 -0.86
CA THR A 116 -12.03 -7.19 -0.99
C THR A 116 -12.92 -8.34 -0.57
N ASN A 117 -13.84 -8.10 0.35
CA ASN A 117 -14.82 -9.08 0.83
C ASN A 117 -16.13 -8.36 1.12
N ASP A 118 -17.23 -8.87 0.54
CA ASP A 118 -18.59 -8.34 0.74
C ASP A 118 -18.69 -6.80 0.55
N GLY A 119 -18.00 -6.26 -0.48
CA GLY A 119 -17.98 -4.82 -0.75
C GLY A 119 -17.04 -4.03 0.14
N ILE A 120 -16.43 -4.65 1.15
CA ILE A 120 -15.43 -4.00 2.01
C ILE A 120 -14.04 -4.24 1.45
N GLN A 121 -13.31 -3.16 1.21
CA GLN A 121 -11.93 -3.16 0.78
C GLN A 121 -11.01 -2.88 1.96
N VAL A 122 -10.00 -3.69 2.12
CA VAL A 122 -8.96 -3.50 3.15
C VAL A 122 -7.60 -3.44 2.46
N LEU A 123 -6.88 -2.34 2.64
CA LEU A 123 -5.53 -2.15 2.16
C LEU A 123 -4.64 -1.81 3.36
N SER A 124 -3.57 -2.57 3.55
CA SER A 124 -2.57 -2.27 4.57
C SER A 124 -1.21 -2.02 3.94
N LEU A 125 -0.54 -0.96 4.38
CA LEU A 125 0.80 -0.58 3.95
C LEU A 125 1.70 -0.29 5.16
N ARG A 126 3.00 -0.34 4.92
CA ARG A 126 4.02 -0.05 5.94
C ARG A 126 5.15 0.81 5.37
N LYS A 127 5.54 1.82 6.12
CA LYS A 127 6.76 2.61 5.91
C LYS A 127 7.35 2.91 7.29
N THR A 128 8.27 2.08 7.72
CA THR A 128 8.82 2.07 9.10
C THR A 128 9.12 3.47 9.61
N PRO A 129 8.66 3.83 10.82
CA PRO A 129 7.93 3.02 11.81
C PRO A 129 6.40 2.99 11.64
N TRP A 130 5.87 3.59 10.58
CA TRP A 130 4.45 3.76 10.31
C TRP A 130 3.80 2.49 9.73
N THR A 131 2.59 2.23 10.17
CA THR A 131 1.63 1.34 9.50
C THR A 131 0.40 2.13 9.11
N LEU A 132 -0.14 1.84 7.94
CA LEU A 132 -1.35 2.46 7.40
C LEU A 132 -2.35 1.38 7.07
N ASP A 133 -3.57 1.56 7.56
CA ASP A 133 -4.73 0.73 7.21
C ASP A 133 -5.79 1.63 6.56
N PHE A 134 -6.26 1.19 5.41
CA PHE A 134 -7.37 1.75 4.67
C PHE A 134 -8.52 0.74 4.72
N ILE A 135 -9.70 1.22 5.03
CA ILE A 135 -10.93 0.43 5.00
C ILE A 135 -11.98 1.25 4.25
N GLY A 136 -12.47 0.71 3.14
CA GLY A 136 -13.48 1.33 2.30
C GLY A 136 -14.67 0.41 2.07
N GLY A 137 -15.86 0.99 1.90
CA GLY A 137 -17.09 0.24 1.62
C GLY A 137 -18.30 0.79 2.38
N THR A 138 -19.45 0.12 2.20
CA THR A 138 -20.66 0.40 2.96
C THR A 138 -20.66 -0.41 4.25
N GLY A 139 -20.90 0.24 5.39
CA GLY A 139 -20.90 -0.43 6.70
C GLY A 139 -19.51 -0.82 7.21
N ALA A 140 -18.45 -0.28 6.61
CA ALA A 140 -17.06 -0.61 6.96
C ALA A 140 -16.62 -0.12 8.35
N LEU A 141 -17.42 0.73 9.00
CA LEU A 141 -17.14 1.23 10.34
C LEU A 141 -18.01 0.51 11.38
N PRO A 142 -17.45 0.19 12.57
CA PRO A 142 -18.20 -0.53 13.59
C PRO A 142 -19.37 0.31 14.13
N GLU A 143 -20.51 -0.34 14.33
CA GLU A 143 -21.74 -0.01 15.06
C GLU A 143 -22.33 1.42 15.02
N GLN A 144 -21.53 2.45 14.84
CA GLN A 144 -21.98 3.85 14.90
C GLN A 144 -22.30 4.47 13.54
N ALA A 145 -22.00 3.78 12.45
CA ALA A 145 -22.16 4.27 11.09
C ALA A 145 -22.68 3.20 10.13
N GLN A 146 -23.79 2.55 10.46
CA GLN A 146 -24.41 1.50 9.63
C GLN A 146 -24.77 1.99 8.22
N ASP A 147 -24.92 3.31 8.04
CA ASP A 147 -25.23 3.94 6.75
C ASP A 147 -24.01 4.69 6.15
N PHE A 148 -22.81 4.53 6.72
CA PHE A 148 -21.64 5.20 6.19
C PHE A 148 -21.13 4.48 4.94
N THR A 149 -21.17 5.19 3.82
CA THR A 149 -20.48 4.79 2.59
C THR A 149 -19.28 5.69 2.41
N GLY A 150 -18.10 5.07 2.27
CA GLY A 150 -16.87 5.83 2.13
C GLY A 150 -15.66 5.03 2.55
N LEU A 151 -14.65 5.74 3.00
CA LEU A 151 -13.41 5.13 3.45
C LEU A 151 -12.84 5.81 4.68
N SER A 152 -12.14 5.05 5.48
CA SER A 152 -11.28 5.53 6.55
C SER A 152 -9.83 5.13 6.31
N VAL A 153 -8.93 6.02 6.64
CA VAL A 153 -7.48 5.79 6.61
C VAL A 153 -6.93 6.07 7.98
N ASN A 154 -6.25 5.09 8.55
CA ASN A 154 -5.60 5.20 9.85
C ASN A 154 -4.12 4.85 9.66
N ALA A 155 -3.23 5.78 9.99
CA ALA A 155 -1.81 5.53 10.01
C ALA A 155 -1.25 5.80 11.40
N VAL A 156 -0.42 4.89 11.90
CA VAL A 156 0.14 4.93 13.25
C VAL A 156 1.64 4.72 13.21
N ASP A 157 2.38 5.62 13.85
CA ASP A 157 3.77 5.40 14.23
C ASP A 157 3.81 4.50 15.46
N ARG A 158 4.16 3.24 15.25
CA ARG A 158 4.18 2.23 16.32
C ARG A 158 5.17 2.53 17.42
N ASP A 159 6.33 3.08 17.06
CA ASP A 159 7.37 3.39 18.05
C ASP A 159 6.94 4.58 18.93
N CYS A 160 6.32 5.59 18.33
CA CYS A 160 5.72 6.71 19.03
C CYS A 160 4.59 6.21 19.97
N ALA A 161 3.64 5.44 19.46
CA ALA A 161 2.51 4.93 20.22
C ALA A 161 2.96 4.07 21.43
N ASN A 162 3.96 3.21 21.22
CA ASN A 162 4.53 2.40 22.30
C ASN A 162 5.18 3.24 23.39
N ARG A 163 5.92 4.31 23.03
CA ARG A 163 6.51 5.23 24.01
C ARG A 163 5.44 5.94 24.83
N VAL A 164 4.38 6.44 24.18
CA VAL A 164 3.25 7.07 24.85
C VAL A 164 2.56 6.08 25.80
N ALA A 165 2.24 4.86 25.33
CA ALA A 165 1.63 3.84 26.16
C ALA A 165 2.46 3.51 27.40
N ALA A 166 3.79 3.39 27.24
CA ALA A 166 4.70 3.13 28.36
C ALA A 166 4.74 4.28 29.38
N SER A 167 4.55 5.53 28.93
CA SER A 167 4.51 6.70 29.83
C SER A 167 3.22 6.83 30.64
N LEU A 168 2.15 6.17 30.17
CA LEU A 168 0.83 6.18 30.83
C LEU A 168 0.63 4.97 31.78
N SER A 169 1.52 4.00 31.73
CA SER A 169 1.48 2.83 32.62
C SER A 169 2.01 3.22 33.99
N PRO A 170 1.28 2.97 35.11
CA PRO A 170 1.68 3.31 36.47
C PRO A 170 2.87 2.49 36.97
#